data_5ccd79c1aacc8abdffa8fcd0d44248c3
#
_entry.id   5ccd79c1aacc8abdffa8fcd0d44248c3
#
_cell.length_a   1.000
_cell.length_b   1.000
_cell.length_c   1.000
_cell.angle_alpha   90.00
_cell.angle_beta   90.00
_cell.angle_gamma   90.00
#
_symmetry.space_group_name_H-M   'P 1'
#
loop_
_entity.id
_entity.type
_entity.pdbx_description
1 polymer ?
#
loop_
_entity_poly.entity_id
_entity_poly.type
_entity_poly.pdbx_seq_one_letter_code
_entity_poly.pdbx_strand_id
1 'polypeptide(L)'
;MIGIDPGLRNLGWGVIDVAGARIAHVANGICHSDGAEGDLAQRLCSLHTQLTEVFRAWQPETAAVEHTFVNKDAVATLKLGQARGIALLVPAQFGLAVGEYAP
;
A
#
# COMPACT_ATOMS: atom_id res chain seq x y z
N MET A 1 -13.25 2.79 -1.52
CA MET A 1 -12.13 2.75 -0.56
C MET A 1 -11.06 1.78 -1.04
N ILE A 2 -9.82 2.12 -0.87
CA ILE A 2 -8.71 1.22 -1.12
C ILE A 2 -8.06 0.82 0.21
N GLY A 3 -7.82 -0.47 0.39
CA GLY A 3 -7.03 -1.00 1.50
C GLY A 3 -5.66 -1.42 1.00
N ILE A 4 -4.62 -1.13 1.76
CA ILE A 4 -3.24 -1.41 1.38
C ILE A 4 -2.57 -2.23 2.47
N ASP A 5 -1.98 -3.35 2.06
CA ASP A 5 -1.15 -4.21 2.90
C ASP A 5 0.31 -4.00 2.50
N PRO A 6 1.08 -3.24 3.30
CA PRO A 6 2.44 -2.88 2.93
C PRO A 6 3.39 -4.07 2.97
N GLY A 7 4.25 -4.15 1.97
CA GLY A 7 5.36 -5.08 1.93
C GLY A 7 6.37 -4.59 0.91
N LEU A 8 7.65 -4.78 1.19
CA LEU A 8 8.68 -4.29 0.27
C LEU A 8 8.72 -5.10 -1.03
N ARG A 9 8.62 -6.42 -0.94
CA ARG A 9 8.62 -7.29 -2.11
C ARG A 9 7.28 -7.29 -2.82
N ASN A 10 6.20 -7.38 -2.03
CA ASN A 10 4.83 -7.41 -2.52
C ASN A 10 4.00 -6.47 -1.67
N LEU A 11 3.45 -5.45 -2.30
CA LEU A 11 2.52 -4.53 -1.67
C LEU A 11 1.13 -4.85 -2.21
N GLY A 12 0.27 -5.41 -1.36
CA GLY A 12 -1.09 -5.79 -1.73
C GLY A 12 -2.06 -4.62 -1.63
N TRP A 13 -3.04 -4.59 -2.52
CA TRP A 13 -4.10 -3.60 -2.47
C TRP A 13 -5.44 -4.21 -2.86
N GLY A 14 -6.49 -3.65 -2.32
CA GLY A 14 -7.85 -4.02 -2.68
C GLY A 14 -8.77 -2.81 -2.68
N VAL A 15 -9.59 -2.70 -3.70
CA VAL A 15 -10.61 -1.65 -3.82
C VAL A 15 -11.96 -2.26 -3.51
N ILE A 16 -12.68 -1.63 -2.59
CA ILE A 16 -14.03 -2.01 -2.23
C ILE A 16 -14.97 -0.83 -2.41
N ASP A 17 -16.22 -1.15 -2.68
CA ASP A 17 -17.30 -0.19 -2.73
C ASP A 17 -18.18 -0.40 -1.50
N VAL A 18 -18.44 0.66 -0.76
CA VAL A 18 -19.25 0.62 0.46
C VAL A 18 -20.50 1.42 0.23
N ALA A 19 -21.65 0.74 0.30
CA ALA A 19 -22.96 1.37 0.18
C ALA A 19 -23.82 0.94 1.38
N GLY A 20 -23.91 1.82 2.38
CA GLY A 20 -24.59 1.50 3.64
C GLY A 20 -23.88 0.34 4.36
N ALA A 21 -24.62 -0.73 4.66
CA ALA A 21 -24.05 -1.92 5.28
C ALA A 21 -23.47 -2.91 4.26
N ARG A 22 -23.53 -2.59 2.96
CA ARG A 22 -23.03 -3.45 1.90
C ARG A 22 -21.59 -3.13 1.57
N ILE A 23 -20.76 -4.17 1.48
CA ILE A 23 -19.39 -4.08 1.02
C ILE A 23 -19.28 -4.95 -0.22
N ALA A 24 -18.85 -4.37 -1.33
CA ALA A 24 -18.64 -5.08 -2.58
C ALA A 24 -17.17 -4.97 -2.98
N HIS A 25 -16.55 -6.10 -3.30
CA HIS A 25 -15.20 -6.13 -3.85
C HIS A 25 -15.24 -5.64 -5.30
N VAL A 26 -14.34 -4.70 -5.63
CA VAL A 26 -14.24 -4.12 -6.96
C VAL A 26 -13.02 -4.65 -7.69
N ALA A 27 -11.85 -4.58 -7.07
CA ALA A 27 -10.60 -5.01 -7.66
C ALA A 27 -9.56 -5.30 -6.59
N ASN A 28 -8.54 -6.06 -6.93
CA ASN A 28 -7.36 -6.22 -6.10
C ASN A 28 -6.14 -6.49 -6.97
N GLY A 29 -4.98 -6.37 -6.37
CA GLY A 29 -3.74 -6.64 -7.06
C GLY A 29 -2.55 -6.54 -6.12
N ILE A 30 -1.39 -6.68 -6.70
CA ILE A 30 -0.12 -6.64 -5.98
C ILE A 30 0.85 -5.77 -6.78
N CYS A 31 1.49 -4.83 -6.09
CA CYS A 31 2.64 -4.10 -6.63
C CYS A 31 3.90 -4.88 -6.25
N HIS A 32 4.72 -5.20 -7.24
CA HIS A 32 5.94 -5.96 -7.02
C HIS A 32 7.15 -5.06 -7.17
N SER A 33 8.04 -5.09 -6.18
CA SER A 33 9.36 -4.50 -6.35
C SER A 33 10.32 -5.59 -6.82
N ASP A 34 10.36 -5.78 -8.14
CA ASP A 34 11.13 -6.88 -8.70
C ASP A 34 12.62 -6.79 -8.39
N GLY A 35 13.14 -7.84 -7.80
CA GLY A 35 14.42 -8.48 -8.04
C GLY A 35 15.68 -7.64 -8.05
N ALA A 36 15.60 -6.36 -7.89
CA ALA A 36 16.79 -5.55 -7.68
C ALA A 36 17.27 -5.76 -6.25
N GLU A 37 17.82 -6.94 -6.00
CA GLU A 37 18.52 -7.17 -4.76
C GLU A 37 19.56 -6.08 -4.60
N GLY A 38 19.42 -5.26 -3.58
CA GLY A 38 20.41 -4.27 -3.21
C GLY A 38 20.07 -2.82 -3.51
N ASP A 39 19.15 -2.50 -4.41
CA ASP A 39 18.78 -1.11 -4.63
C ASP A 39 17.41 -0.79 -4.03
N LEU A 40 17.43 -0.48 -2.74
CA LEU A 40 16.21 -0.13 -2.02
C LEU A 40 15.52 1.09 -2.61
N ALA A 41 16.30 2.11 -3.02
CA ALA A 41 15.73 3.33 -3.58
C ALA A 41 14.92 3.03 -4.85
N GLN A 42 15.45 2.19 -5.74
CA GLN A 42 14.73 1.80 -6.95
C GLN A 42 13.52 0.94 -6.66
N ARG A 43 13.61 0.05 -5.68
CA ARG A 43 12.48 -0.78 -5.24
C ARG A 43 11.34 0.08 -4.70
N LEU A 44 11.66 1.06 -3.88
CA LEU A 44 10.66 2.00 -3.36
C LEU A 44 10.07 2.86 -4.48
N CYS A 45 10.89 3.31 -5.41
CA CYS A 45 10.43 4.04 -6.59
C CYS A 45 9.46 3.22 -7.43
N SER A 46 9.76 1.95 -7.65
CA SER A 46 8.90 1.02 -8.39
C SER A 46 7.54 0.85 -7.69
N LEU A 47 7.54 0.62 -6.38
CA LEU A 47 6.30 0.50 -5.61
C LEU A 47 5.48 1.79 -5.68
N HIS A 48 6.13 2.92 -5.55
CA HIS A 48 5.47 4.23 -5.64
C HIS A 48 4.81 4.42 -7.00
N THR A 49 5.53 4.13 -8.07
CA THR A 49 5.01 4.25 -9.44
C THR A 49 3.81 3.34 -9.67
N GLN A 50 3.92 2.08 -9.27
CA GLN A 50 2.84 1.10 -9.45
C GLN A 50 1.60 1.48 -8.64
N LEU A 51 1.78 1.87 -7.39
CA LEU A 51 0.66 2.24 -6.54
C LEU A 51 0.00 3.55 -7.02
N THR A 52 0.79 4.49 -7.52
CA THR A 52 0.27 5.72 -8.13
C THR A 52 -0.62 5.38 -9.33
N GLU A 53 -0.22 4.44 -10.17
CA GLU A 53 -1.03 4.00 -11.30
C GLU A 53 -2.35 3.36 -10.85
N VAL A 54 -2.32 2.58 -9.75
CA VAL A 54 -3.53 2.00 -9.17
C VAL A 54 -4.51 3.11 -8.73
N PHE A 55 -4.00 4.14 -8.06
CA PHE A 55 -4.83 5.27 -7.61
C PHE A 55 -5.41 6.04 -8.80
N ARG A 56 -4.65 6.22 -9.87
CA ARG A 56 -5.16 6.87 -11.08
C ARG A 56 -6.24 6.05 -11.78
N ALA A 57 -6.05 4.74 -11.81
CA ALA A 57 -6.99 3.84 -12.48
C ALA A 57 -8.32 3.74 -11.73
N TRP A 58 -8.29 3.63 -10.41
CA TRP A 58 -9.48 3.34 -9.62
C TRP A 58 -10.05 4.55 -8.90
N GLN A 59 -9.29 5.61 -8.72
CA GLN A 59 -9.71 6.88 -8.10
C GLN A 59 -10.46 6.67 -6.78
N PRO A 60 -9.88 5.96 -5.81
CA PRO A 60 -10.55 5.77 -4.54
C PRO A 60 -10.72 7.09 -3.80
N GLU A 61 -11.79 7.22 -3.03
CA GLU A 61 -12.08 8.43 -2.26
C GLU A 61 -11.44 8.39 -0.88
N THR A 62 -11.21 7.21 -0.35
CA THR A 62 -10.58 7.01 0.95
C THR A 62 -9.58 5.87 0.88
N ALA A 63 -8.60 5.89 1.77
CA ALA A 63 -7.58 4.87 1.84
C ALA A 63 -7.39 4.41 3.28
N ALA A 64 -7.11 3.13 3.44
CA ALA A 64 -6.74 2.54 4.72
C ALA A 64 -5.49 1.68 4.54
N VAL A 65 -4.55 1.81 5.46
CA VAL A 65 -3.29 1.07 5.43
C VAL A 65 -3.23 0.16 6.65
N GLU A 66 -2.94 -1.11 6.42
CA GLU A 66 -2.80 -2.08 7.50
C GLU A 66 -1.66 -1.68 8.42
N HIS A 67 -1.93 -1.74 9.72
CA HIS A 67 -0.93 -1.43 10.74
C HIS A 67 0.06 -2.58 10.83
N THR A 68 1.34 -2.27 10.63
CA THR A 68 2.38 -3.28 10.66
C THR A 68 2.95 -3.44 12.06
N PHE A 69 3.25 -4.68 12.43
CA PHE A 69 3.84 -4.99 13.71
C PHE A 69 5.35 -5.08 13.62
N VAL A 70 6.00 -4.83 14.75
CA VAL A 70 7.46 -4.98 14.86
C VAL A 70 7.83 -6.46 14.71
N ASN A 71 8.70 -6.73 13.76
CA ASN A 71 9.27 -8.06 13.58
C ASN A 71 10.46 -8.23 14.54
N LYS A 72 10.81 -9.49 14.86
CA LYS A 72 12.01 -9.81 15.66
C LYS A 72 13.29 -9.43 14.91
N ASP A 73 13.27 -9.45 13.60
CA ASP A 73 14.40 -9.04 12.76
C ASP A 73 14.33 -7.53 12.53
N ALA A 74 15.31 -6.79 13.03
CA ALA A 74 15.37 -5.35 12.90
C ALA A 74 15.49 -4.90 11.44
N VAL A 75 16.21 -5.63 10.61
CA VAL A 75 16.36 -5.31 9.18
C VAL A 75 15.01 -5.47 8.46
N ALA A 76 14.31 -6.55 8.72
CA ALA A 76 13.00 -6.78 8.13
C ALA A 76 11.99 -5.72 8.58
N THR A 77 12.03 -5.34 9.86
CA THR A 77 11.17 -4.27 10.39
C THR A 77 11.43 -2.94 9.69
N LEU A 78 12.71 -2.60 9.49
CA LEU A 78 13.07 -1.36 8.80
C LEU A 78 12.56 -1.35 7.35
N LYS A 79 12.78 -2.44 6.62
CA LYS A 79 12.31 -2.59 5.23
C LYS A 79 10.80 -2.48 5.13
N LEU A 80 10.09 -3.11 6.07
CA LEU A 80 8.63 -3.05 6.12
C LEU A 80 8.15 -1.63 6.39
N GLY A 81 8.81 -0.91 7.29
CA GLY A 81 8.49 0.48 7.60
C GLY A 81 8.71 1.40 6.40
N GLN A 82 9.74 1.15 5.60
CA GLN A 82 9.99 1.91 4.38
C GLN A 82 8.90 1.67 3.32
N ALA A 83 8.51 0.42 3.11
CA ALA A 83 7.40 0.10 2.21
C ALA A 83 6.09 0.70 2.70
N ARG A 84 5.86 0.68 4.01
CA ARG A 84 4.69 1.30 4.62
C ARG A 84 4.66 2.81 4.39
N GLY A 85 5.82 3.45 4.36
CA GLY A 85 5.94 4.87 4.02
C GLY A 85 5.37 5.17 2.63
N ILE A 86 5.63 4.32 1.64
CA ILE A 86 5.05 4.46 0.30
C ILE A 86 3.53 4.31 0.34
N ALA A 87 3.03 3.34 1.11
CA ALA A 87 1.59 3.08 1.23
C ALA A 87 0.83 4.26 1.87
N LEU A 88 1.49 5.01 2.73
CA LEU A 88 0.93 6.23 3.33
C LEU A 88 1.09 7.44 2.42
N LEU A 89 2.23 7.55 1.75
CA LEU A 89 2.58 8.71 0.93
C LEU A 89 1.67 8.85 -0.29
N VAL A 90 1.46 7.77 -1.03
CA VAL A 90 0.71 7.83 -2.29
C VAL A 90 -0.71 8.34 -2.08
N PRO A 91 -1.53 7.78 -1.16
CA PRO A 91 -2.86 8.36 -0.94
C PRO A 91 -2.81 9.81 -0.47
N ALA A 92 -1.84 10.18 0.34
CA ALA A 92 -1.68 11.57 0.77
C ALA A 92 -1.38 12.50 -0.41
N GLN A 93 -0.60 12.06 -1.39
CA GLN A 93 -0.32 12.82 -2.60
C GLN A 93 -1.58 13.03 -3.45
N PHE A 94 -2.57 12.15 -3.34
CA PHE A 94 -3.87 12.31 -3.98
C PHE A 94 -4.87 13.10 -3.12
N GLY A 95 -4.43 13.65 -2.00
CA GLY A 95 -5.26 14.47 -1.13
C GLY A 95 -6.23 13.69 -0.27
N LEU A 96 -6.01 12.38 -0.09
CA LEU A 96 -6.91 11.54 0.68
C LEU A 96 -6.50 11.49 2.16
N ALA A 97 -7.51 11.40 3.02
CA ALA A 97 -7.27 10.99 4.40
C ALA A 97 -6.93 9.50 4.43
N VAL A 98 -5.93 9.15 5.23
CA VAL A 98 -5.46 7.77 5.33
C VAL A 98 -5.75 7.25 6.72
N GLY A 99 -6.58 6.21 6.81
CA GLY A 99 -6.81 5.48 8.04
C GLY A 99 -5.77 4.37 8.20
N GLU A 100 -5.45 4.05 9.44
CA GLU A 100 -4.60 2.92 9.77
C GLU A 100 -5.42 1.92 10.57
N TYR A 101 -5.28 0.64 10.26
CA TYR A 101 -6.06 -0.39 10.94
C TYR A 101 -5.18 -1.59 11.29
N ALA A 102 -5.53 -2.26 12.40
CA ALA A 102 -4.89 -3.51 12.80
C ALA A 102 -5.47 -4.68 12.00
N PRO A 103 -4.64 -5.68 11.68
CA PRO A 103 -5.12 -6.87 11.01
C PRO A 103 -6.10 -7.70 11.86
#